data_cd553e4fa8efd87fc4ff72e70be66bde
#
_entry.id   cd553e4fa8efd87fc4ff72e70be66bde
#
_cell.length_a   1.000
_cell.length_b   1.000
_cell.length_c   1.000
_cell.angle_alpha   90.00
_cell.angle_beta   90.00
_cell.angle_gamma   90.00
#
_symmetry.space_group_name_H-M   'P 1'
#
loop_
_entity.id
_entity.type
_entity.pdbx_description
1 polymer ?
#
loop_
_entity_poly.entity_id
_entity_poly.type
_entity_poly.pdbx_seq_one_letter_code
_entity_poly.pdbx_strand_id
1 'polypeptide(L)'
;ITNVPFIWSDPQNRSPKSSDSLLSTIDIAPTILSRANVKPYWGIQGVDFLQSIERKTSFREDLMIEFHDNIVRFGFDKPAFVRSLISERYRFTLYKDQEFGELYDLENDPNETFNLYDNKNYSSVRSMLYKKLVNQMMENIDKSPAPKRLA
;
A
#
# COMPACT_ATOMS: atom_id res chain seq x y z
N ILE A 1 9.07 6.49 -5.17
CA ILE A 1 9.44 5.12 -5.63
C ILE A 1 8.63 4.14 -4.81
N THR A 2 7.74 3.42 -5.45
CA THR A 2 6.82 2.49 -4.78
C THR A 2 7.10 1.03 -5.14
N ASN A 3 7.80 0.79 -6.24
CA ASN A 3 8.20 -0.55 -6.66
C ASN A 3 9.67 -0.77 -6.33
N VAL A 4 9.94 -1.65 -5.37
CA VAL A 4 11.29 -1.98 -4.91
C VAL A 4 11.52 -3.50 -5.04
N PRO A 5 12.73 -3.95 -5.40
CA PRO A 5 13.06 -5.36 -5.39
C PRO A 5 12.87 -5.97 -4.01
N PHE A 6 12.20 -7.11 -3.93
CA PHE A 6 12.01 -7.85 -2.69
C PHE A 6 12.38 -9.32 -2.89
N ILE A 7 13.30 -9.82 -2.07
CA ILE A 7 13.74 -11.21 -2.10
C ILE A 7 13.61 -11.79 -0.68
N TRP A 8 12.88 -12.89 -0.58
CA TRP A 8 12.75 -13.67 0.64
C TRP A 8 13.49 -14.99 0.51
N SER A 9 14.46 -15.23 1.39
CA SER A 9 15.19 -16.50 1.48
C SER A 9 14.71 -17.29 2.68
N ASP A 10 14.15 -18.46 2.44
CA ASP A 10 13.62 -19.34 3.47
C ASP A 10 14.40 -20.67 3.50
N PRO A 11 15.15 -20.97 4.58
CA PRO A 11 15.88 -22.22 4.70
C PRO A 11 15.02 -23.48 4.61
N GLN A 12 13.75 -23.37 4.98
CA GLN A 12 12.80 -24.50 4.94
C GLN A 12 12.08 -24.65 3.59
N ASN A 13 12.13 -23.63 2.74
CA ASN A 13 11.55 -23.67 1.40
C ASN A 13 12.50 -23.01 0.40
N ARG A 14 13.44 -23.81 -0.12
CA ARG A 14 14.48 -23.34 -1.05
C ARG A 14 14.08 -23.40 -2.52
N SER A 15 12.84 -23.79 -2.82
CA SER A 15 12.37 -23.78 -4.20
C SER A 15 12.17 -22.34 -4.68
N PRO A 16 12.81 -21.94 -5.81
CA PRO A 16 12.62 -20.60 -6.35
C PRO A 16 11.18 -20.40 -6.77
N LYS A 17 10.59 -19.30 -6.36
CA LYS A 17 9.22 -18.88 -6.71
C LYS A 17 9.23 -17.38 -6.97
N SER A 18 8.31 -16.93 -7.82
CA SER A 18 7.99 -15.53 -7.99
C SER A 18 6.50 -15.32 -7.77
N SER A 19 6.12 -14.12 -7.39
CA SER A 19 4.72 -13.72 -7.19
C SER A 19 4.54 -12.27 -7.59
N ASP A 20 3.45 -11.97 -8.28
CA ASP A 20 3.03 -10.62 -8.66
C ASP A 20 2.05 -10.02 -7.62
N SER A 21 1.88 -10.69 -6.47
CA SER A 21 1.01 -10.20 -5.40
C SER A 21 1.50 -8.85 -4.85
N LEU A 22 0.56 -7.97 -4.57
CA LEU A 22 0.84 -6.69 -3.92
C LEU A 22 1.34 -6.93 -2.49
N LEU A 23 2.62 -6.60 -2.24
CA LEU A 23 3.27 -6.70 -0.94
C LEU A 23 3.62 -5.32 -0.41
N SER A 24 3.62 -5.18 0.90
CA SER A 24 4.08 -3.99 1.60
C SER A 24 5.14 -4.33 2.64
N THR A 25 5.98 -3.36 2.98
CA THR A 25 6.99 -3.53 4.04
C THR A 25 6.39 -3.88 5.39
N ILE A 26 5.13 -3.49 5.66
CA ILE A 26 4.43 -3.86 6.89
C ILE A 26 4.13 -5.36 6.98
N ASP A 27 4.18 -6.10 5.87
CA ASP A 27 3.92 -7.55 5.82
C ASP A 27 5.13 -8.37 6.27
N ILE A 28 6.31 -7.76 6.35
CA ILE A 28 7.55 -8.43 6.75
C ILE A 28 7.46 -8.91 8.21
N ALA A 29 7.04 -8.04 9.11
CA ALA A 29 6.98 -8.36 10.54
C ALA A 29 6.04 -9.53 10.85
N PRO A 30 4.76 -9.54 10.42
CA PRO A 30 3.86 -10.68 10.68
C PRO A 30 4.35 -11.97 10.01
N THR A 31 5.01 -11.87 8.85
CA THR A 31 5.60 -13.04 8.18
C THR A 31 6.74 -13.65 8.98
N ILE A 32 7.64 -12.82 9.53
CA ILE A 32 8.71 -13.28 10.42
C ILE A 32 8.15 -13.94 11.67
N LEU A 33 7.16 -13.31 12.31
CA LEU A 33 6.51 -13.87 13.51
C LEU A 33 5.84 -15.20 13.22
N SER A 34 5.15 -15.33 12.09
CA SER A 34 4.54 -16.59 11.65
C SER A 34 5.60 -17.67 11.42
N ARG A 35 6.71 -17.35 10.76
CA ARG A 35 7.84 -18.30 10.56
C ARG A 35 8.50 -18.73 11.86
N ALA A 36 8.55 -17.85 12.86
CA ALA A 36 9.07 -18.16 14.19
C ALA A 36 8.07 -18.86 15.09
N ASN A 37 6.85 -19.15 14.61
CA ASN A 37 5.74 -19.67 15.39
C ASN A 37 5.39 -18.78 16.62
N VAL A 38 5.54 -17.45 16.44
CA VAL A 38 5.23 -16.44 17.45
C VAL A 38 3.92 -15.78 17.09
N LYS A 39 2.98 -15.74 18.04
CA LYS A 39 1.68 -15.09 17.84
C LYS A 39 1.87 -13.59 17.62
N PRO A 40 1.27 -12.99 16.54
CA PRO A 40 1.34 -11.57 16.33
C PRO A 40 0.68 -10.80 17.47
N TYR A 41 1.23 -9.64 17.80
CA TYR A 41 0.64 -8.74 18.77
C TYR A 41 -0.57 -7.99 18.18
N TRP A 42 -1.43 -7.51 19.06
CA TRP A 42 -2.60 -6.73 18.66
C TRP A 42 -2.18 -5.42 17.98
N GLY A 43 -2.89 -5.07 16.91
CA GLY A 43 -2.63 -3.82 16.14
C GLY A 43 -1.67 -3.99 14.95
N ILE A 44 -1.12 -5.20 14.72
CA ILE A 44 -0.35 -5.45 13.51
C ILE A 44 -1.27 -5.40 12.27
N GLN A 45 -0.94 -4.58 11.29
CA GLN A 45 -1.77 -4.34 10.10
C GLN A 45 -1.31 -5.13 8.88
N GLY A 46 -0.06 -5.58 8.88
CA GLY A 46 0.49 -6.42 7.83
C GLY A 46 -0.06 -7.85 7.89
N VAL A 47 0.15 -8.59 6.83
CA VAL A 47 -0.26 -9.99 6.69
C VAL A 47 0.92 -10.91 6.42
N ASP A 48 0.80 -12.19 6.79
CA ASP A 48 1.77 -13.22 6.41
C ASP A 48 1.64 -13.54 4.92
N PHE A 49 2.60 -13.07 4.12
CA PHE A 49 2.57 -13.24 2.67
C PHE A 49 2.96 -14.64 2.19
N LEU A 50 3.62 -15.46 3.02
CA LEU A 50 4.04 -16.80 2.60
C LEU A 50 2.87 -17.70 2.27
N GLN A 51 1.76 -17.57 3.01
CA GLN A 51 0.53 -18.31 2.73
C GLN A 51 -0.04 -17.97 1.35
N SER A 52 0.04 -16.70 0.93
CA SER A 52 -0.39 -16.27 -0.39
C SER A 52 0.47 -16.85 -1.51
N ILE A 53 1.79 -16.84 -1.33
CA ILE A 53 2.74 -17.41 -2.29
C ILE A 53 2.52 -18.93 -2.43
N GLU A 54 2.29 -19.63 -1.33
CA GLU A 54 2.04 -21.06 -1.34
C GLU A 54 0.73 -21.43 -2.04
N ARG A 55 -0.33 -20.66 -1.79
CA ARG A 55 -1.66 -20.89 -2.37
C ARG A 55 -1.83 -20.29 -3.78
N LYS A 56 -0.87 -19.50 -4.27
CA LYS A 56 -0.95 -18.75 -5.52
C LYS A 56 -2.19 -17.85 -5.59
N THR A 57 -2.56 -17.26 -4.48
CA THR A 57 -3.70 -16.34 -4.36
C THR A 57 -3.24 -15.00 -3.86
N SER A 58 -3.75 -13.91 -4.44
CA SER A 58 -3.55 -12.59 -3.87
C SER A 58 -4.37 -12.47 -2.58
N PHE A 59 -3.80 -11.91 -1.53
CA PHE A 59 -4.49 -11.62 -0.27
C PHE A 59 -4.99 -10.17 -0.19
N ARG A 60 -4.64 -9.34 -1.18
CA ARG A 60 -5.17 -7.99 -1.33
C ARG A 60 -5.31 -7.61 -2.80
N GLU A 61 -6.35 -6.85 -3.09
CA GLU A 61 -6.59 -6.27 -4.42
C GLU A 61 -5.97 -4.88 -4.54
N ASP A 62 -5.90 -4.18 -3.42
CA ASP A 62 -5.45 -2.79 -3.35
C ASP A 62 -4.46 -2.62 -2.19
N LEU A 63 -3.47 -1.75 -2.37
CA LEU A 63 -2.48 -1.39 -1.37
C LEU A 63 -2.49 0.12 -1.16
N MET A 64 -2.68 0.56 0.09
CA MET A 64 -2.56 1.97 0.45
C MET A 64 -1.13 2.29 0.88
N ILE A 65 -0.62 3.41 0.39
CA ILE A 65 0.66 4.00 0.79
C ILE A 65 0.39 5.36 1.40
N GLU A 66 1.00 5.59 2.55
CA GLU A 66 0.98 6.87 3.25
C GLU A 66 2.38 7.48 3.23
N PHE A 67 2.43 8.76 2.90
CA PHE A 67 3.64 9.55 3.02
C PHE A 67 3.34 10.88 3.70
N HIS A 68 4.09 11.18 4.76
CA HIS A 68 4.05 12.45 5.46
C HIS A 68 5.45 13.05 5.45
N ASP A 69 5.58 14.22 4.87
CA ASP A 69 6.83 14.96 4.92
C ASP A 69 6.86 15.88 6.14
N ASN A 70 8.03 16.08 6.70
CA ASN A 70 8.27 17.01 7.82
C ASN A 70 8.86 18.34 7.35
N ILE A 71 9.25 18.42 6.07
CA ILE A 71 9.84 19.62 5.49
C ILE A 71 9.16 19.98 4.18
N VAL A 72 9.18 21.26 3.85
CA VAL A 72 8.66 21.77 2.57
C VAL A 72 9.61 21.40 1.45
N ARG A 73 9.11 20.72 0.42
CA ARG A 73 9.84 20.34 -0.79
C ARG A 73 8.90 20.12 -1.98
N PHE A 74 9.45 19.81 -3.13
CA PHE A 74 8.70 19.51 -4.36
C PHE A 74 7.80 20.66 -4.85
N GLY A 75 8.10 21.91 -4.49
CA GLY A 75 7.31 23.06 -4.92
C GLY A 75 6.01 23.28 -4.14
N PHE A 76 5.77 22.55 -3.07
CA PHE A 76 4.67 22.82 -2.15
C PHE A 76 4.99 23.97 -1.19
N ASP A 77 3.95 24.67 -0.71
CA ASP A 77 4.09 25.72 0.32
C ASP A 77 4.13 25.17 1.75
N LYS A 78 3.77 23.90 1.92
CA LYS A 78 3.71 23.18 3.19
C LYS A 78 4.24 21.75 3.02
N PRO A 79 4.62 21.07 4.11
CA PRO A 79 4.96 19.65 4.05
C PRO A 79 3.87 18.82 3.40
N ALA A 80 4.25 17.95 2.48
CA ALA A 80 3.30 17.12 1.73
C ALA A 80 2.76 15.98 2.58
N PHE A 81 1.43 15.81 2.55
CA PHE A 81 0.74 14.65 3.09
C PHE A 81 0.07 13.93 1.92
N VAL A 82 0.48 12.73 1.65
CA VAL A 82 0.10 11.98 0.45
C VAL A 82 -0.56 10.68 0.83
N ARG A 83 -1.58 10.32 0.08
CA ARG A 83 -2.22 9.00 0.11
C ARG A 83 -2.27 8.45 -1.29
N SER A 84 -1.69 7.29 -1.48
CA SER A 84 -1.75 6.58 -2.76
C SER A 84 -2.42 5.23 -2.58
N LEU A 85 -3.29 4.89 -3.53
CA LEU A 85 -3.87 3.57 -3.69
C LEU A 85 -3.24 2.94 -4.93
N ILE A 86 -2.69 1.75 -4.78
CA ILE A 86 -2.18 0.94 -5.87
C ILE A 86 -3.05 -0.30 -5.97
N SER A 87 -3.61 -0.54 -7.15
CA SER A 87 -4.29 -1.77 -7.52
C SER A 87 -3.53 -2.47 -8.64
N GLU A 88 -4.02 -3.60 -9.10
CA GLU A 88 -3.43 -4.30 -10.25
C GLU A 88 -3.31 -3.41 -11.48
N ARG A 89 -4.33 -2.56 -11.73
CA ARG A 89 -4.40 -1.75 -12.94
C ARG A 89 -4.13 -0.27 -12.72
N TYR A 90 -4.46 0.29 -11.57
CA TYR A 90 -4.43 1.74 -11.38
C TYR A 90 -3.54 2.14 -10.22
N ARG A 91 -2.84 3.28 -10.38
CA ARG A 91 -2.31 4.05 -9.25
C ARG A 91 -3.07 5.35 -9.15
N PHE A 92 -3.59 5.63 -7.97
CA PHE A 92 -4.35 6.83 -7.65
C PHE A 92 -3.74 7.52 -6.43
N THR A 93 -3.41 8.81 -6.55
CA THR A 93 -2.73 9.57 -5.49
C THR A 93 -3.44 10.88 -5.22
N LEU A 94 -3.63 11.17 -3.94
CA LEU A 94 -4.16 12.44 -3.44
C LEU A 94 -3.12 13.13 -2.58
N TYR A 95 -3.12 14.46 -2.68
CA TYR A 95 -2.30 15.36 -1.89
C TYR A 95 -3.21 16.21 -1.01
N LYS A 96 -2.92 16.26 0.29
CA LYS A 96 -3.71 17.06 1.23
C LYS A 96 -3.69 18.53 0.84
N ASP A 97 -4.87 19.17 0.89
CA ASP A 97 -5.07 20.59 0.61
C ASP A 97 -4.69 21.00 -0.83
N GLN A 98 -4.63 20.04 -1.78
CA GLN A 98 -4.39 20.29 -3.18
C GLN A 98 -5.60 19.88 -4.04
N GLU A 99 -5.87 20.67 -5.08
CA GLU A 99 -6.93 20.35 -6.04
C GLU A 99 -6.48 19.31 -7.07
N PHE A 100 -5.18 19.19 -7.30
CA PHE A 100 -4.61 18.19 -8.21
C PHE A 100 -4.39 16.85 -7.51
N GLY A 101 -4.32 15.81 -8.32
CA GLY A 101 -3.96 14.46 -7.90
C GLY A 101 -3.29 13.72 -9.05
N GLU A 102 -3.09 12.44 -8.86
CA GLU A 102 -2.53 11.57 -9.90
C GLU A 102 -3.41 10.34 -10.11
N LEU A 103 -3.59 9.97 -11.36
CA LEU A 103 -4.23 8.74 -11.79
C LEU A 103 -3.47 8.19 -12.99
N TYR A 104 -2.98 6.97 -12.86
CA TYR A 104 -2.28 6.27 -13.93
C TYR A 104 -2.93 4.91 -14.19
N ASP A 105 -3.04 4.54 -15.46
CA ASP A 105 -3.47 3.22 -15.91
C ASP A 105 -2.22 2.37 -16.16
N LEU A 106 -1.80 1.59 -15.18
CA LEU A 106 -0.56 0.82 -15.20
C LEU A 106 -0.54 -0.29 -16.27
N GLU A 107 -1.71 -0.70 -16.75
CA GLU A 107 -1.82 -1.66 -17.86
C GLU A 107 -1.42 -1.02 -19.19
N ASN A 108 -1.86 0.22 -19.46
CA ASN A 108 -1.61 0.93 -20.70
C ASN A 108 -0.42 1.88 -20.63
N ASP A 109 -0.04 2.31 -19.42
CA ASP A 109 1.06 3.23 -19.15
C ASP A 109 1.87 2.76 -17.91
N PRO A 110 2.62 1.65 -18.01
CA PRO A 110 3.41 1.10 -16.91
C PRO A 110 4.53 2.03 -16.42
N ASN A 111 4.89 3.04 -17.21
CA ASN A 111 5.88 4.04 -16.85
C ASN A 111 5.29 5.30 -16.20
N GLU A 112 3.95 5.37 -16.05
CA GLU A 112 3.25 6.47 -15.38
C GLU A 112 3.57 7.85 -15.99
N THR A 113 3.55 7.93 -17.30
CA THR A 113 3.94 9.13 -18.07
C THR A 113 2.76 10.07 -18.33
N PHE A 114 1.53 9.56 -18.32
CA PHE A 114 0.31 10.31 -18.63
C PHE A 114 -0.62 10.35 -17.44
N ASN A 115 -0.66 11.48 -16.73
CA ASN A 115 -1.60 11.67 -15.63
C ASN A 115 -3.04 11.83 -16.15
N LEU A 116 -3.91 10.92 -15.77
CA LEU A 116 -5.31 10.84 -16.18
C LEU A 116 -6.27 11.50 -15.16
N TYR A 117 -5.75 12.12 -14.11
CA TYR A 117 -6.55 12.63 -12.99
C TYR A 117 -7.64 13.60 -13.44
N ASP A 118 -7.34 14.53 -14.36
CA ASP A 118 -8.28 15.52 -14.89
C ASP A 118 -8.96 15.08 -16.20
N ASN A 119 -8.67 13.86 -16.67
CA ASN A 119 -9.30 13.35 -17.88
C ASN A 119 -10.77 12.95 -17.60
N LYS A 120 -11.70 13.62 -18.26
CA LYS A 120 -13.15 13.40 -18.11
C LYS A 120 -13.59 11.97 -18.39
N ASN A 121 -12.90 11.27 -19.28
CA ASN A 121 -13.22 9.87 -19.61
C ASN A 121 -12.93 8.92 -18.45
N TYR A 122 -12.07 9.32 -17.49
CA TYR A 122 -11.70 8.55 -16.31
C TYR A 122 -12.41 9.02 -15.03
N SER A 123 -13.40 9.91 -15.13
CA SER A 123 -14.11 10.45 -13.96
C SER A 123 -14.79 9.37 -13.10
N SER A 124 -15.38 8.36 -13.72
CA SER A 124 -15.99 7.22 -13.02
C SER A 124 -14.95 6.34 -12.33
N VAL A 125 -13.82 6.08 -13.00
CA VAL A 125 -12.68 5.34 -12.44
C VAL A 125 -12.11 6.11 -11.25
N ARG A 126 -11.87 7.41 -11.39
CA ARG A 126 -11.40 8.27 -10.30
C ARG A 126 -12.33 8.22 -9.09
N SER A 127 -13.64 8.31 -9.30
CA SER A 127 -14.63 8.25 -8.21
C SER A 127 -14.62 6.89 -7.50
N MET A 128 -14.48 5.81 -8.24
CA MET A 128 -14.35 4.45 -7.70
C MET A 128 -13.08 4.32 -6.84
N LEU A 129 -11.93 4.76 -7.36
CA LEU A 129 -10.64 4.68 -6.67
C LEU A 129 -10.62 5.58 -5.42
N TYR A 130 -11.26 6.76 -5.49
CA TYR A 130 -11.44 7.62 -4.33
C TYR A 130 -12.20 6.90 -3.21
N LYS A 131 -13.31 6.24 -3.54
CA LYS A 131 -14.08 5.44 -2.56
C LYS A 131 -13.26 4.29 -1.97
N LYS A 132 -12.50 3.58 -2.80
CA LYS A 132 -11.59 2.51 -2.35
C LYS A 132 -10.52 3.05 -1.38
N LEU A 133 -9.90 4.18 -1.73
CA LEU A 133 -8.89 4.82 -0.87
C LEU A 133 -9.48 5.21 0.49
N VAL A 134 -10.66 5.83 0.52
CA VAL A 134 -11.35 6.20 1.77
C VAL A 134 -11.64 4.95 2.61
N ASN A 135 -12.12 3.88 2.01
CA ASN A 135 -12.35 2.62 2.73
C ASN A 135 -11.07 2.07 3.34
N GLN A 136 -9.97 2.04 2.56
CA GLN A 136 -8.65 1.61 3.05
C GLN A 136 -8.16 2.49 4.22
N MET A 137 -8.37 3.81 4.14
CA MET A 137 -8.04 4.71 5.25
C MET A 137 -8.83 4.39 6.52
N MET A 138 -10.12 4.04 6.40
CA MET A 138 -10.96 3.63 7.54
C MET A 138 -10.57 2.25 8.10
N GLU A 139 -10.18 1.32 7.25
CA GLU A 139 -9.75 -0.02 7.66
C GLU A 139 -8.39 -0.02 8.37
N ASN A 140 -7.49 0.88 7.94
CA ASN A 140 -6.13 0.99 8.46
C ASN A 140 -5.99 1.97 9.64
N ILE A 141 -7.10 2.33 10.29
CA ILE A 141 -7.04 3.06 11.55
C ILE A 141 -6.27 2.23 12.59
N ASP A 142 -5.40 2.91 13.35
CA ASP A 142 -4.67 2.27 14.45
C ASP A 142 -5.65 1.67 15.47
N LYS A 143 -5.64 0.35 15.58
CA LYS A 143 -6.45 -0.44 16.50
C LYS A 143 -5.65 -0.89 17.72
N SER A 144 -4.42 -0.39 17.86
CA SER A 144 -3.59 -0.70 19.02
C SER A 144 -4.27 -0.26 20.32
N PRO A 145 -4.19 -1.03 21.41
CA PRO A 145 -4.71 -0.62 22.68
C PRO A 145 -4.05 0.69 23.12
N ALA A 146 -4.85 1.64 23.59
CA ALA A 146 -4.30 2.86 24.18
C ALA A 146 -3.32 2.48 25.30
N PRO A 147 -2.15 3.16 25.41
CA PRO A 147 -1.19 2.86 26.45
C PRO A 147 -1.88 3.04 27.81
N LYS A 148 -1.92 1.96 28.62
CA LYS A 148 -2.39 2.05 30.00
C LYS A 148 -1.40 2.95 30.73
N ARG A 149 -1.87 4.06 31.30
CA ARG A 149 -1.08 4.82 32.26
C ARG A 149 -0.68 3.86 33.38
N LEU A 150 0.64 3.70 33.55
CA LEU A 150 1.15 3.15 34.80
C LEU A 150 0.80 4.19 35.87
N ALA A 151 -0.04 3.79 36.79
CA ALA A 151 -0.38 4.60 37.95
C ALA A 151 0.81 4.66 38.90
#